data_492b9ea83de064cf4d747aff5445cac8
#
_entry.id   492b9ea83de064cf4d747aff5445cac8
#
_cell.length_a   1.000
_cell.length_b   1.000
_cell.length_c   1.000
_cell.angle_alpha   90.00
_cell.angle_beta   90.00
_cell.angle_gamma   90.00
#
_symmetry.space_group_name_H-M   'P 1'
#
loop_
_entity.id
_entity.type
_entity.pdbx_description
1 polymer ?
#
loop_
_entity_poly.entity_id
_entity_poly.type
_entity_poly.pdbx_seq_one_letter_code
_entity_poly.pdbx_strand_id
1 'polypeptide(L)'
;MRFMTGKIRTYIILALLLLCQNIMAQNKTPTTDSPSQSDLGIFALPPFERAVRCIKYYEGWHDIKRNYPYIGWGHRILPHEKFKKNLTYLKADSLLRSDLTKLCAMFRRYGKDSLLLAVLAYNVGPYKILGNSKFPKSHLLEKIERGLRNIEKDYLDFCRWRDKCIPSIRRRRMTELQLLYIP
;
A
#
# COMPACT_ATOMS: atom_id res chain seq x y z
N MET A 1 57.88 -19.82 55.32
CA MET A 1 57.46 -18.64 54.53
C MET A 1 57.57 -18.93 53.08
N ARG A 2 56.54 -19.57 52.54
CA ARG A 2 56.44 -19.85 51.09
C ARG A 2 54.99 -20.33 50.80
N PHE A 3 54.44 -19.91 49.62
CA PHE A 3 53.16 -20.33 49.02
C PHE A 3 51.86 -19.60 49.43
N MET A 4 51.84 -18.25 49.25
CA MET A 4 50.56 -17.57 49.19
C MET A 4 50.44 -16.56 48.06
N THR A 5 51.35 -16.54 47.08
CA THR A 5 51.37 -15.52 46.01
C THR A 5 50.69 -15.90 44.70
N GLY A 6 50.41 -17.19 44.48
CA GLY A 6 49.78 -17.65 43.20
C GLY A 6 48.27 -17.45 43.15
N LYS A 7 47.57 -17.83 44.20
CA LYS A 7 46.10 -17.79 44.25
C LYS A 7 45.53 -16.37 44.25
N ILE A 8 46.20 -15.42 44.92
CA ILE A 8 45.74 -14.00 44.97
C ILE A 8 45.85 -13.35 43.59
N ARG A 9 46.90 -13.65 42.80
CA ARG A 9 47.05 -13.13 41.43
C ARG A 9 45.97 -13.64 40.51
N THR A 10 45.58 -14.93 40.62
CA THR A 10 44.55 -15.53 39.82
C THR A 10 43.16 -14.92 40.10
N TYR A 11 42.83 -14.65 41.35
CA TYR A 11 41.56 -13.99 41.73
C TYR A 11 41.48 -12.53 41.27
N ILE A 12 42.61 -11.79 41.30
CA ILE A 12 42.66 -10.41 40.81
C ILE A 12 42.46 -10.37 39.29
N ILE A 13 43.06 -11.27 38.54
CA ILE A 13 42.88 -11.36 37.07
C ILE A 13 41.46 -11.76 36.75
N LEU A 14 40.86 -12.72 37.48
CA LEU A 14 39.45 -13.11 37.28
C LEU A 14 38.47 -11.95 37.60
N ALA A 15 38.74 -11.19 38.69
CA ALA A 15 37.94 -10.04 39.07
C ALA A 15 38.03 -8.91 38.03
N LEU A 16 39.22 -8.66 37.46
CA LEU A 16 39.42 -7.67 36.41
C LEU A 16 38.72 -8.07 35.09
N LEU A 17 38.73 -9.35 34.74
CA LEU A 17 38.00 -9.85 33.55
C LEU A 17 36.49 -9.73 33.75
N LEU A 18 35.95 -10.00 34.94
CA LEU A 18 34.54 -9.83 35.26
C LEU A 18 34.13 -8.33 35.28
N LEU A 19 35.00 -7.43 35.74
CA LEU A 19 34.76 -5.98 35.65
C LEU A 19 34.76 -5.49 34.20
N CYS A 20 35.67 -5.99 33.35
CA CYS A 20 35.69 -5.64 31.93
C CYS A 20 34.44 -6.11 31.20
N GLN A 21 33.90 -7.29 31.55
CA GLN A 21 32.65 -7.79 30.95
C GLN A 21 31.43 -6.96 31.36
N ASN A 22 31.39 -6.46 32.60
CA ASN A 22 30.31 -5.57 33.05
C ASN A 22 30.39 -4.16 32.43
N ILE A 23 31.59 -3.65 32.14
CA ILE A 23 31.77 -2.34 31.48
C ILE A 23 31.37 -2.43 30.00
N MET A 24 31.60 -3.58 29.31
CA MET A 24 31.15 -3.80 27.95
C MET A 24 29.65 -4.01 27.86
N ALA A 25 28.98 -4.47 28.91
CA ALA A 25 27.53 -4.67 28.94
C ALA A 25 26.73 -3.38 29.20
N GLN A 26 27.34 -2.34 29.73
CA GLN A 26 26.67 -1.08 30.07
C GLN A 26 26.76 0.02 29.00
N ASN A 27 27.51 -0.21 27.90
CA ASN A 27 27.59 0.71 26.76
C ASN A 27 26.72 0.34 25.56
N LYS A 28 25.65 -0.44 25.76
CA LYS A 28 24.55 -0.40 24.84
C LYS A 28 23.66 0.79 25.20
N THR A 29 24.01 1.96 24.69
CA THR A 29 23.01 3.00 24.45
C THR A 29 21.85 2.33 23.68
N PRO A 30 20.59 2.53 24.07
CA PRO A 30 19.49 2.19 23.20
C PRO A 30 19.67 3.09 21.95
N THR A 31 20.28 2.56 20.90
CA THR A 31 20.09 3.09 19.55
C THR A 31 18.60 2.98 19.34
N THR A 32 17.92 4.10 19.44
CA THR A 32 16.66 4.31 18.74
C THR A 32 17.01 4.17 17.26
N ASP A 33 17.10 2.93 16.78
CA ASP A 33 17.15 2.61 15.38
C ASP A 33 15.80 3.05 14.84
N SER A 34 15.75 4.30 14.40
CA SER A 34 14.71 4.72 13.47
C SER A 34 14.80 3.71 12.32
N PRO A 35 13.70 3.02 11.97
CA PRO A 35 13.73 2.02 10.91
C PRO A 35 14.38 2.67 9.68
N SER A 36 15.39 2.03 9.12
CA SER A 36 16.07 2.55 7.94
C SER A 36 15.02 2.75 6.84
N GLN A 37 15.24 3.72 5.97
CA GLN A 37 14.28 4.00 4.88
C GLN A 37 14.05 2.77 3.99
N SER A 38 14.99 1.80 3.99
CA SER A 38 14.86 0.48 3.37
C SER A 38 13.86 -0.44 4.09
N ASP A 39 13.70 -0.30 5.41
CA ASP A 39 12.85 -1.18 6.22
C ASP A 39 11.38 -0.75 6.20
N LEU A 40 11.11 0.50 5.85
CA LEU A 40 9.74 1.02 5.69
C LEU A 40 9.05 0.52 4.41
N GLY A 41 9.79 -0.03 3.45
CA GLY A 41 9.24 -0.61 2.22
C GLY A 41 8.27 0.32 1.50
N ILE A 42 7.10 -0.20 1.12
CA ILE A 42 6.09 0.57 0.40
C ILE A 42 5.52 1.76 1.20
N PHE A 43 5.57 1.70 2.54
CA PHE A 43 5.05 2.76 3.40
C PHE A 43 5.95 4.01 3.46
N ALA A 44 7.22 3.91 3.03
CA ALA A 44 8.08 5.07 2.84
C ALA A 44 7.63 5.97 1.67
N LEU A 45 6.83 5.42 0.76
CA LEU A 45 6.35 6.17 -0.41
C LEU A 45 5.16 7.07 -0.04
N PRO A 46 5.03 8.23 -0.74
CA PRO A 46 3.82 9.03 -0.67
C PRO A 46 2.56 8.21 -1.01
N PRO A 47 1.38 8.52 -0.43
CA PRO A 47 0.16 7.76 -0.65
C PRO A 47 -0.19 7.54 -2.13
N PHE A 48 -0.01 8.55 -2.98
CA PHE A 48 -0.27 8.42 -4.42
C PHE A 48 0.66 7.39 -5.09
N GLU A 49 1.94 7.34 -4.71
CA GLU A 49 2.89 6.34 -5.23
C GLU A 49 2.55 4.93 -4.76
N ARG A 50 2.07 4.79 -3.52
CA ARG A 50 1.53 3.51 -3.01
C ARG A 50 0.35 3.03 -3.86
N ALA A 51 -0.57 3.95 -4.18
CA ALA A 51 -1.72 3.68 -5.04
C ALA A 51 -1.30 3.23 -6.45
N VAL A 52 -0.37 3.96 -7.09
CA VAL A 52 0.17 3.61 -8.41
C VAL A 52 0.79 2.21 -8.41
N ARG A 53 1.62 1.88 -7.41
CA ARG A 53 2.23 0.55 -7.29
C ARG A 53 1.18 -0.54 -7.05
N CYS A 54 0.19 -0.28 -6.21
CA CYS A 54 -0.91 -1.20 -5.96
C CYS A 54 -1.69 -1.51 -7.23
N ILE A 55 -2.06 -0.48 -8.00
CA ILE A 55 -2.77 -0.66 -9.27
C ILE A 55 -1.93 -1.49 -10.24
N LYS A 56 -0.66 -1.14 -10.45
CA LYS A 56 0.25 -1.89 -11.34
C LYS A 56 0.35 -3.37 -10.97
N TYR A 57 0.44 -3.66 -9.69
CA TYR A 57 0.54 -5.03 -9.18
C TYR A 57 -0.71 -5.86 -9.49
N TYR A 58 -1.89 -5.29 -9.30
CA TYR A 58 -3.15 -6.02 -9.48
C TYR A 58 -3.71 -6.02 -10.90
N GLU A 59 -3.48 -4.94 -11.68
CA GLU A 59 -3.90 -4.92 -13.08
C GLU A 59 -2.98 -5.77 -13.97
N GLY A 60 -1.66 -5.77 -13.66
CA GLY A 60 -0.67 -6.35 -14.57
C GLY A 60 -0.56 -5.59 -15.89
N TRP A 61 0.15 -6.17 -16.84
CA TRP A 61 0.37 -5.57 -18.16
C TRP A 61 -0.70 -6.00 -19.17
N HIS A 62 -1.38 -5.01 -19.76
CA HIS A 62 -2.36 -5.24 -20.82
C HIS A 62 -1.74 -5.00 -22.19
N ASP A 63 -1.73 -6.06 -23.00
CA ASP A 63 -1.36 -6.04 -24.41
C ASP A 63 -2.56 -5.61 -25.26
N ILE A 64 -2.35 -4.68 -26.21
CA ILE A 64 -3.42 -4.13 -27.04
C ILE A 64 -4.19 -5.18 -27.84
N LYS A 65 -3.51 -6.25 -28.28
CA LYS A 65 -4.16 -7.31 -29.08
C LYS A 65 -4.98 -8.25 -28.21
N ARG A 66 -4.51 -8.55 -27.00
CA ARG A 66 -5.10 -9.56 -26.10
C ARG A 66 -6.16 -8.98 -25.17
N ASN A 67 -5.97 -7.73 -24.76
CA ASN A 67 -6.75 -7.11 -23.69
C ASN A 67 -7.65 -5.97 -24.18
N TYR A 68 -7.81 -5.79 -25.51
CA TYR A 68 -8.68 -4.73 -26.05
C TYR A 68 -10.05 -4.71 -25.34
N PRO A 69 -10.58 -3.57 -24.91
CA PRO A 69 -10.11 -2.20 -25.14
C PRO A 69 -9.15 -1.65 -24.06
N TYR A 70 -8.40 -2.50 -23.35
CA TYR A 70 -7.47 -2.08 -22.31
C TYR A 70 -6.02 -2.19 -22.79
N ILE A 71 -5.16 -1.26 -22.32
CA ILE A 71 -3.73 -1.20 -22.66
C ILE A 71 -2.88 -0.74 -21.48
N GLY A 72 -1.62 -1.17 -21.44
CA GLY A 72 -0.66 -0.79 -20.41
C GLY A 72 -1.07 -1.27 -19.03
N TRP A 73 -1.27 -0.39 -18.08
CA TRP A 73 -1.67 -0.71 -16.70
C TRP A 73 -3.20 -0.60 -16.52
N GLY A 74 -3.98 -1.08 -17.47
CA GLY A 74 -5.44 -1.10 -17.39
C GLY A 74 -6.12 0.18 -17.90
N HIS A 75 -5.41 1.05 -18.64
CA HIS A 75 -6.02 2.18 -19.30
C HIS A 75 -7.02 1.72 -20.35
N ARG A 76 -8.29 2.17 -20.24
CA ARG A 76 -9.32 1.90 -21.26
C ARG A 76 -9.16 2.87 -22.40
N ILE A 77 -8.88 2.35 -23.60
CA ILE A 77 -8.76 3.12 -24.82
C ILE A 77 -10.07 3.86 -25.11
N LEU A 78 -10.00 5.19 -25.22
CA LEU A 78 -11.15 6.03 -25.52
C LEU A 78 -11.37 6.14 -27.04
N PRO A 79 -12.61 6.48 -27.52
CA PRO A 79 -12.91 6.53 -28.94
C PRO A 79 -12.02 7.44 -29.79
N HIS A 80 -11.47 8.50 -29.18
CA HIS A 80 -10.56 9.46 -29.84
C HIS A 80 -9.09 9.05 -29.78
N GLU A 81 -8.75 8.02 -29.01
CA GLU A 81 -7.38 7.51 -28.87
C GLU A 81 -7.08 6.43 -29.89
N LYS A 82 -5.93 6.54 -30.53
CA LYS A 82 -5.49 5.60 -31.57
C LYS A 82 -4.13 5.02 -31.20
N PHE A 83 -4.12 3.84 -30.60
CA PHE A 83 -2.90 3.08 -30.34
C PHE A 83 -2.74 1.98 -31.40
N LYS A 84 -1.68 2.08 -32.21
CA LYS A 84 -1.36 1.07 -33.25
C LYS A 84 -0.52 -0.09 -32.74
N LYS A 85 0.16 0.10 -31.59
CA LYS A 85 1.07 -0.86 -30.97
C LYS A 85 1.04 -0.72 -29.46
N ASN A 86 1.66 -1.66 -28.75
CA ASN A 86 1.81 -1.59 -27.31
C ASN A 86 2.52 -0.32 -26.86
N LEU A 87 2.17 0.16 -25.68
CA LEU A 87 2.81 1.32 -25.07
C LEU A 87 4.19 0.95 -24.51
N THR A 88 5.08 1.94 -24.43
CA THR A 88 6.24 1.86 -23.56
C THR A 88 5.80 1.93 -22.09
N TYR A 89 6.62 1.38 -21.18
CA TYR A 89 6.34 1.46 -19.72
C TYR A 89 6.14 2.89 -19.24
N LEU A 90 6.97 3.84 -19.71
CA LEU A 90 6.85 5.26 -19.35
C LEU A 90 5.51 5.86 -19.81
N LYS A 91 5.09 5.57 -21.04
CA LYS A 91 3.81 6.06 -21.55
C LYS A 91 2.64 5.46 -20.79
N ALA A 92 2.68 4.17 -20.51
CA ALA A 92 1.66 3.48 -19.71
C ALA A 92 1.60 4.03 -18.27
N ASP A 93 2.75 4.32 -17.65
CA ASP A 93 2.81 4.96 -16.32
C ASP A 93 2.17 6.35 -16.34
N SER A 94 2.48 7.16 -17.35
CA SER A 94 1.88 8.48 -17.53
C SER A 94 0.35 8.41 -17.69
N LEU A 95 -0.17 7.44 -18.46
CA LEU A 95 -1.62 7.23 -18.61
C LEU A 95 -2.27 6.80 -17.30
N LEU A 96 -1.71 5.82 -16.60
CA LEU A 96 -2.20 5.38 -15.30
C LEU A 96 -2.30 6.56 -14.32
N ARG A 97 -1.24 7.36 -14.20
CA ARG A 97 -1.22 8.54 -13.32
C ARG A 97 -2.27 9.57 -13.71
N SER A 98 -2.42 9.83 -15.00
CA SER A 98 -3.46 10.74 -15.52
C SER A 98 -4.86 10.25 -15.16
N ASP A 99 -5.14 8.96 -15.38
CA ASP A 99 -6.44 8.38 -15.08
C ASP A 99 -6.74 8.37 -13.57
N LEU A 100 -5.75 8.01 -12.74
CA LEU A 100 -5.90 8.06 -11.29
C LEU A 100 -6.12 9.49 -10.79
N THR A 101 -5.42 10.48 -11.36
CA THR A 101 -5.60 11.90 -11.02
C THR A 101 -7.02 12.37 -11.36
N LYS A 102 -7.56 11.99 -12.52
CA LYS A 102 -8.95 12.30 -12.89
C LYS A 102 -9.95 11.69 -11.91
N LEU A 103 -9.71 10.43 -11.50
CA LEU A 103 -10.55 9.77 -10.50
C LEU A 103 -10.44 10.46 -9.13
N CYS A 104 -9.25 10.84 -8.68
CA CYS A 104 -9.08 11.63 -7.45
C CYS A 104 -9.85 12.95 -7.52
N ALA A 105 -9.86 13.63 -8.67
CA ALA A 105 -10.64 14.85 -8.86
C ALA A 105 -12.14 14.62 -8.74
N MET A 106 -12.68 13.49 -9.24
CA MET A 106 -14.09 13.12 -9.08
C MET A 106 -14.48 12.91 -7.60
N PHE A 107 -13.56 12.36 -6.81
CA PHE A 107 -13.79 12.08 -5.38
C PHE A 107 -13.25 13.16 -4.45
N ARG A 108 -12.76 14.30 -4.97
CA ARG A 108 -12.09 15.36 -4.17
C ARG A 108 -12.90 15.83 -2.96
N ARG A 109 -14.22 15.88 -3.06
CA ARG A 109 -15.10 16.31 -1.96
C ARG A 109 -15.05 15.39 -0.73
N TYR A 110 -14.54 14.16 -0.86
CA TYR A 110 -14.43 13.19 0.23
C TYR A 110 -13.09 13.27 0.99
N GLY A 111 -12.29 14.32 0.74
CA GLY A 111 -11.09 14.65 1.50
C GLY A 111 -10.11 13.49 1.60
N LYS A 112 -9.82 13.03 2.80
CA LYS A 112 -8.85 11.95 3.07
C LYS A 112 -9.20 10.61 2.40
N ASP A 113 -10.45 10.37 2.08
CA ASP A 113 -10.91 9.14 1.41
C ASP A 113 -10.83 9.21 -0.12
N SER A 114 -10.52 10.38 -0.68
CA SER A 114 -10.50 10.61 -2.13
C SER A 114 -9.62 9.62 -2.89
N LEU A 115 -8.40 9.39 -2.41
CA LEU A 115 -7.45 8.47 -3.06
C LEU A 115 -7.88 7.01 -2.94
N LEU A 116 -8.39 6.59 -1.77
CA LEU A 116 -8.92 5.24 -1.57
C LEU A 116 -10.08 4.95 -2.51
N LEU A 117 -11.03 5.90 -2.62
CA LEU A 117 -12.17 5.80 -3.54
C LEU A 117 -11.74 5.81 -5.01
N ALA A 118 -10.73 6.60 -5.36
CA ALA A 118 -10.18 6.65 -6.72
C ALA A 118 -9.53 5.32 -7.13
N VAL A 119 -8.79 4.67 -6.24
CA VAL A 119 -8.18 3.36 -6.49
C VAL A 119 -9.25 2.28 -6.65
N LEU A 120 -10.29 2.30 -5.82
CA LEU A 120 -11.44 1.41 -5.98
C LEU A 120 -12.11 1.63 -7.34
N ALA A 121 -12.37 2.90 -7.70
CA ALA A 121 -13.01 3.30 -8.96
C ALA A 121 -12.20 2.90 -10.20
N TYR A 122 -10.88 2.90 -10.10
CA TYR A 122 -10.00 2.46 -11.19
C TYR A 122 -10.32 1.02 -11.63
N ASN A 123 -10.68 0.16 -10.67
CA ASN A 123 -11.03 -1.24 -10.96
C ASN A 123 -12.53 -1.45 -11.24
N VAL A 124 -13.42 -0.87 -10.43
CA VAL A 124 -14.86 -1.17 -10.53
C VAL A 124 -15.66 -0.16 -11.35
N GLY A 125 -15.04 0.97 -11.70
CA GLY A 125 -15.69 2.13 -12.30
C GLY A 125 -16.31 3.07 -11.26
N PRO A 126 -16.24 4.41 -11.48
CA PRO A 126 -16.66 5.40 -10.49
C PRO A 126 -18.15 5.34 -10.18
N TYR A 127 -18.99 5.01 -11.14
CA TYR A 127 -20.44 5.03 -10.96
C TYR A 127 -21.00 3.86 -10.15
N LYS A 128 -20.22 2.79 -9.93
CA LYS A 128 -20.59 1.76 -8.95
C LYS A 128 -20.44 2.25 -7.50
N ILE A 129 -19.70 3.32 -7.31
CA ILE A 129 -19.48 3.96 -6.01
C ILE A 129 -20.43 5.15 -5.85
N LEU A 130 -20.39 6.07 -6.81
CA LEU A 130 -21.17 7.31 -6.79
C LEU A 130 -22.68 7.10 -7.01
N GLY A 131 -23.03 6.03 -7.72
CA GLY A 131 -24.38 5.84 -8.25
C GLY A 131 -24.61 6.62 -9.53
N ASN A 132 -25.63 6.20 -10.29
CA ASN A 132 -26.20 6.88 -11.46
C ASN A 132 -27.62 6.34 -11.72
N SER A 133 -28.19 6.62 -12.90
CA SER A 133 -29.51 6.10 -13.27
C SER A 133 -29.64 4.56 -13.28
N LYS A 134 -28.49 3.83 -13.40
CA LYS A 134 -28.46 2.35 -13.46
C LYS A 134 -28.04 1.70 -12.14
N PHE A 135 -27.31 2.42 -11.29
CA PHE A 135 -26.76 1.91 -10.05
C PHE A 135 -27.11 2.87 -8.92
N PRO A 136 -27.60 2.38 -7.77
CA PRO A 136 -27.73 3.20 -6.58
C PRO A 136 -26.36 3.62 -6.06
N LYS A 137 -26.33 4.67 -5.24
CA LYS A 137 -25.13 5.02 -4.46
C LYS A 137 -24.73 3.83 -3.58
N SER A 138 -23.41 3.58 -3.46
CA SER A 138 -22.93 2.48 -2.64
C SER A 138 -23.05 2.76 -1.14
N HIS A 139 -23.32 1.73 -0.34
CA HIS A 139 -23.33 1.81 1.13
C HIS A 139 -21.98 2.31 1.68
N LEU A 140 -20.86 1.97 1.04
CA LEU A 140 -19.55 2.52 1.36
C LEU A 140 -19.57 4.04 1.33
N LEU A 141 -20.10 4.61 0.24
CA LEU A 141 -20.10 6.06 0.08
C LEU A 141 -21.06 6.75 1.05
N GLU A 142 -22.23 6.16 1.30
CA GLU A 142 -23.20 6.65 2.29
C GLU A 142 -22.59 6.70 3.69
N LYS A 143 -21.81 5.69 4.08
CA LYS A 143 -21.10 5.69 5.37
C LYS A 143 -20.06 6.81 5.44
N ILE A 144 -19.25 6.99 4.41
CA ILE A 144 -18.25 8.06 4.34
C ILE A 144 -18.92 9.44 4.42
N GLU A 145 -20.02 9.66 3.70
CA GLU A 145 -20.79 10.91 3.74
C GLU A 145 -21.38 11.21 5.13
N ARG A 146 -21.68 10.17 5.91
CA ARG A 146 -22.14 10.27 7.32
C ARG A 146 -20.98 10.38 8.33
N GLY A 147 -19.73 10.44 7.87
CA GLY A 147 -18.55 10.49 8.74
C GLY A 147 -18.22 9.18 9.45
N LEU A 148 -18.85 8.06 9.08
CA LEU A 148 -18.63 6.77 9.71
C LEU A 148 -17.30 6.16 9.20
N ARG A 149 -16.52 5.60 10.13
CA ARG A 149 -15.19 5.04 9.79
C ARG A 149 -15.15 3.51 9.75
N ASN A 150 -16.21 2.82 10.15
CA ASN A 150 -16.33 1.36 10.06
C ASN A 150 -16.69 0.90 8.63
N ILE A 151 -15.89 1.29 7.65
CA ILE A 151 -16.14 1.11 6.22
C ILE A 151 -15.53 -0.19 5.64
N GLU A 152 -14.72 -0.91 6.41
CA GLU A 152 -13.97 -2.06 5.93
C GLU A 152 -14.86 -3.10 5.24
N LYS A 153 -15.95 -3.51 5.89
CA LYS A 153 -16.89 -4.50 5.33
C LYS A 153 -17.43 -4.05 3.98
N ASP A 154 -17.91 -2.81 3.89
CA ASP A 154 -18.53 -2.26 2.68
C ASP A 154 -17.48 -2.10 1.55
N TYR A 155 -16.24 -1.79 1.89
CA TYR A 155 -15.14 -1.74 0.93
C TYR A 155 -14.79 -3.15 0.41
N LEU A 156 -14.73 -4.13 1.31
CA LEU A 156 -14.44 -5.53 0.95
C LEU A 156 -15.55 -6.16 0.12
N ASP A 157 -16.79 -5.72 0.24
CA ASP A 157 -17.92 -6.22 -0.57
C ASP A 157 -17.77 -5.93 -2.07
N PHE A 158 -16.91 -4.99 -2.46
CA PHE A 158 -16.49 -4.81 -3.87
C PHE A 158 -15.62 -5.96 -4.41
N CYS A 159 -15.59 -7.10 -3.74
CA CYS A 159 -15.00 -8.36 -4.22
C CYS A 159 -16.00 -9.25 -4.96
N ARG A 160 -17.30 -8.88 -5.04
CA ARG A 160 -18.34 -9.78 -5.52
C ARG A 160 -18.51 -9.78 -7.04
N TRP A 161 -18.66 -10.97 -7.56
CA TRP A 161 -19.12 -11.21 -8.93
C TRP A 161 -20.25 -12.22 -8.88
N ARG A 162 -21.47 -11.88 -9.38
CA ARG A 162 -22.68 -12.71 -9.30
C ARG A 162 -22.88 -13.28 -7.89
N ASP A 163 -22.87 -12.39 -6.90
CA ASP A 163 -23.04 -12.67 -5.46
C ASP A 163 -21.97 -13.53 -4.80
N LYS A 164 -20.94 -13.98 -5.54
CA LYS A 164 -19.80 -14.71 -4.99
C LYS A 164 -18.62 -13.78 -4.79
N CYS A 165 -18.04 -13.80 -3.59
CA CYS A 165 -16.78 -13.09 -3.33
C CYS A 165 -15.62 -13.82 -4.04
N ILE A 166 -14.90 -13.10 -4.89
CA ILE A 166 -13.71 -13.60 -5.58
C ILE A 166 -12.49 -13.39 -4.70
N PRO A 167 -11.77 -14.45 -4.27
CA PRO A 167 -10.69 -14.35 -3.30
C PRO A 167 -9.54 -13.42 -3.73
N SER A 168 -9.17 -13.41 -5.02
CA SER A 168 -8.13 -12.52 -5.55
C SER A 168 -8.55 -11.05 -5.48
N ILE A 169 -9.81 -10.74 -5.80
CA ILE A 169 -10.35 -9.38 -5.70
C ILE A 169 -10.44 -8.95 -4.23
N ARG A 170 -10.85 -9.86 -3.33
CA ARG A 170 -10.89 -9.58 -1.89
C ARG A 170 -9.50 -9.24 -1.35
N ARG A 171 -8.46 -9.99 -1.73
CA ARG A 171 -7.06 -9.67 -1.37
C ARG A 171 -6.67 -8.28 -1.86
N ARG A 172 -7.02 -7.93 -3.09
CA ARG A 172 -6.80 -6.57 -3.63
C ARG A 172 -7.44 -5.51 -2.72
N ARG A 173 -8.73 -5.66 -2.35
CA ARG A 173 -9.43 -4.72 -1.46
C ARG A 173 -8.74 -4.58 -0.11
N MET A 174 -8.29 -5.70 0.48
CA MET A 174 -7.54 -5.68 1.74
C MET A 174 -6.23 -4.89 1.61
N THR A 175 -5.47 -5.12 0.54
CA THR A 175 -4.23 -4.38 0.29
C THR A 175 -4.48 -2.89 0.08
N GLU A 176 -5.52 -2.52 -0.68
CA GLU A 176 -5.89 -1.12 -0.89
C GLU A 176 -6.23 -0.42 0.43
N LEU A 177 -7.00 -1.07 1.31
CA LEU A 177 -7.29 -0.55 2.66
C LEU A 177 -6.01 -0.39 3.49
N GLN A 178 -5.15 -1.40 3.55
CA GLN A 178 -3.90 -1.33 4.31
C GLN A 178 -3.00 -0.19 3.86
N LEU A 179 -2.93 0.07 2.56
CA LEU A 179 -2.03 1.07 1.99
C LEU A 179 -2.56 2.50 2.08
N LEU A 180 -3.89 2.68 2.04
CA LEU A 180 -4.50 3.98 1.72
C LEU A 180 -5.59 4.43 2.70
N TYR A 181 -6.15 3.53 3.52
CA TYR A 181 -7.17 3.91 4.48
C TYR A 181 -6.59 4.74 5.62
N ILE A 182 -7.25 5.85 5.92
CA ILE A 182 -6.93 6.74 7.05
C ILE A 182 -8.12 6.69 8.01
N PRO A 183 -7.96 6.11 9.21
CA PRO A 183 -9.04 5.96 10.19
C PRO A 183 -9.57 7.29 10.73
#